data_963994bc4b49671f985496183c8a05c3
#
_entry.id   963994bc4b49671f985496183c8a05c3
#
_cell.length_a   1.000
_cell.length_b   1.000
_cell.length_c   1.000
_cell.angle_alpha   90.00
_cell.angle_beta   90.00
_cell.angle_gamma   90.00
#
_symmetry.space_group_name_H-M   'P 1'
#
loop_
_entity.id
_entity.type
_entity.pdbx_description
1 polymer ?
#
loop_
_entity_poly.entity_id
_entity_poly.type
_entity_poly.pdbx_seq_one_letter_code
_entity_poly.pdbx_strand_id
1 'polypeptide(L)'
;FSMIEGADGSVLSLTAIVSLVGWGLGYFGQPHILVRFMAIRSSKNIKQATHIAVTWVVVSLAMAVLVGLTGRVELGDSLKGSAAETVFMHMSGRYFHPFIAGIITSGILGTSDSQLLVAASSFTTDFYKILIHKKATAKELVMVSRIMIVVVSVLSLILALDPNSMILTIVSYAWAGFGSAFGPLVILSLYWRRMTTKGALAGIIVGGSTVLIWKNFFASTGLYEIIPGFILSLAAIVVVSLLDREPPKEMTDHYDEAVRTLQNE
;
A
#
# COMPACT_ATOMS: atom_id res chain seq x y z
N PHE A 1 -9.30 -25.42 -12.07
CA PHE A 1 -8.80 -24.27 -11.30
C PHE A 1 -9.48 -24.29 -9.93
N SER A 2 -8.73 -24.65 -8.90
CA SER A 2 -9.18 -24.58 -7.49
C SER A 2 -8.63 -23.31 -6.86
N MET A 3 -9.45 -22.60 -6.09
CA MET A 3 -9.00 -21.41 -5.34
C MET A 3 -8.19 -21.76 -4.09
N ILE A 4 -8.16 -23.03 -3.70
CA ILE A 4 -7.49 -23.54 -2.50
C ILE A 4 -6.31 -24.47 -2.82
N GLU A 5 -5.96 -24.59 -4.11
CA GLU A 5 -4.78 -25.34 -4.55
C GLU A 5 -3.71 -24.39 -5.09
N GLY A 6 -2.47 -24.64 -4.68
CA GLY A 6 -1.30 -23.95 -5.19
C GLY A 6 -0.99 -24.34 -6.64
N ALA A 7 -0.05 -23.65 -7.26
CA ALA A 7 0.38 -23.93 -8.64
C ALA A 7 0.98 -25.34 -8.82
N ASP A 8 1.38 -25.99 -7.74
CA ASP A 8 1.92 -27.35 -7.66
C ASP A 8 0.83 -28.41 -7.43
N GLY A 9 -0.45 -28.03 -7.36
CA GLY A 9 -1.58 -28.93 -7.09
C GLY A 9 -1.74 -29.29 -5.60
N SER A 10 -0.91 -28.78 -4.71
CA SER A 10 -1.07 -28.98 -3.27
C SER A 10 -2.14 -28.06 -2.69
N VAL A 11 -2.85 -28.52 -1.66
CA VAL A 11 -3.80 -27.68 -0.92
C VAL A 11 -3.04 -26.60 -0.18
N LEU A 12 -3.50 -25.35 -0.29
CA LEU A 12 -2.90 -24.20 0.40
C LEU A 12 -2.91 -24.43 1.91
N SER A 13 -1.78 -24.25 2.56
CA SER A 13 -1.68 -24.28 4.01
C SER A 13 -2.49 -23.17 4.66
N LEU A 14 -2.90 -23.36 5.91
CA LEU A 14 -3.59 -22.31 6.67
C LEU A 14 -2.74 -21.02 6.73
N THR A 15 -1.43 -21.14 6.87
CA THR A 15 -0.49 -20.00 6.86
C THR A 15 -0.51 -19.25 5.54
N ALA A 16 -0.60 -19.95 4.41
CA ALA A 16 -0.73 -19.34 3.09
C ALA A 16 -2.05 -18.59 2.94
N ILE A 17 -3.17 -19.18 3.35
CA ILE A 17 -4.49 -18.54 3.30
C ILE A 17 -4.52 -17.28 4.18
N VAL A 18 -4.03 -17.38 5.42
CA VAL A 18 -3.95 -16.24 6.35
C VAL A 18 -3.05 -15.14 5.78
N SER A 19 -1.94 -15.50 5.13
CA SER A 19 -1.03 -14.56 4.48
C SER A 19 -1.70 -13.82 3.32
N LEU A 20 -2.47 -14.51 2.49
CA LEU A 20 -3.22 -13.90 1.38
C LEU A 20 -4.28 -12.91 1.90
N VAL A 21 -5.04 -13.29 2.92
CA VAL A 21 -6.04 -12.41 3.56
C VAL A 21 -5.37 -11.22 4.26
N GLY A 22 -4.17 -11.44 4.81
CA GLY A 22 -3.36 -10.41 5.48
C GLY A 22 -3.02 -9.21 4.60
N TRP A 23 -3.04 -9.36 3.27
CA TRP A 23 -2.88 -8.24 2.34
C TRP A 23 -3.87 -7.11 2.62
N GLY A 24 -5.11 -7.45 3.00
CA GLY A 24 -6.15 -6.49 3.34
C GLY A 24 -5.79 -5.55 4.50
N LEU A 25 -4.97 -6.00 5.45
CA LEU A 25 -4.51 -5.17 6.57
C LEU A 25 -3.66 -3.97 6.11
N GLY A 26 -2.97 -4.12 5.00
CA GLY A 26 -2.11 -3.08 4.46
C GLY A 26 -2.86 -1.82 4.02
N TYR A 27 -4.11 -1.95 3.59
CA TYR A 27 -4.92 -0.79 3.12
C TYR A 27 -5.08 0.30 4.16
N PHE A 28 -5.14 -0.05 5.45
CA PHE A 28 -5.29 0.90 6.54
C PHE A 28 -4.04 1.77 6.75
N GLY A 29 -2.87 1.35 6.30
CA GLY A 29 -1.61 2.07 6.48
C GLY A 29 -1.04 2.72 5.22
N GLN A 30 -1.69 2.58 4.06
CA GLN A 30 -1.13 3.11 2.81
C GLN A 30 -1.37 4.61 2.65
N PRO A 31 -0.30 5.44 2.58
CA PRO A 31 -0.44 6.90 2.50
C PRO A 31 -1.28 7.36 1.30
N HIS A 32 -1.08 6.75 0.13
CA HIS A 32 -1.80 7.10 -1.09
C HIS A 32 -3.29 6.75 -1.05
N ILE A 33 -3.71 5.87 -0.15
CA ILE A 33 -5.11 5.54 0.10
C ILE A 33 -5.70 6.51 1.11
N LEU A 34 -5.00 6.75 2.22
CA LEU A 34 -5.45 7.66 3.29
C LEU A 34 -5.65 9.09 2.79
N VAL A 35 -4.74 9.61 1.97
CA VAL A 35 -4.85 10.95 1.36
C VAL A 35 -6.14 11.10 0.55
N ARG A 36 -6.62 10.05 -0.13
CA ARG A 36 -7.87 10.11 -0.90
C ARG A 36 -9.09 10.29 0.00
N PHE A 37 -9.12 9.64 1.16
CA PHE A 37 -10.19 9.86 2.14
C PHE A 37 -10.13 11.27 2.73
N MET A 38 -8.93 11.78 3.02
CA MET A 38 -8.74 13.16 3.52
C MET A 38 -9.14 14.23 2.50
N ALA A 39 -9.06 13.93 1.21
CA ALA A 39 -9.41 14.84 0.12
C ALA A 39 -10.92 14.90 -0.18
N ILE A 40 -11.74 14.10 0.48
CA ILE A 40 -13.21 14.11 0.27
C ILE A 40 -13.78 15.42 0.79
N ARG A 41 -14.58 16.10 -0.07
CA ARG A 41 -15.14 17.41 0.22
C ARG A 41 -16.10 17.45 1.41
N SER A 42 -16.82 16.37 1.66
CA SER A 42 -17.80 16.25 2.74
C SER A 42 -17.94 14.80 3.17
N SER A 43 -18.11 14.55 4.47
CA SER A 43 -18.40 13.24 5.06
C SER A 43 -19.60 12.56 4.41
N LYS A 44 -20.65 13.31 4.05
CA LYS A 44 -21.83 12.81 3.34
C LYS A 44 -21.51 12.10 2.01
N ASN A 45 -20.41 12.50 1.37
CA ASN A 45 -19.98 11.91 0.10
C ASN A 45 -19.17 10.62 0.29
N ILE A 46 -18.76 10.28 1.51
CA ILE A 46 -17.95 9.08 1.79
C ILE A 46 -18.68 7.82 1.36
N LYS A 47 -19.97 7.70 1.69
CA LYS A 47 -20.79 6.53 1.33
C LYS A 47 -20.85 6.33 -0.18
N GLN A 48 -21.09 7.40 -0.93
CA GLN A 48 -21.13 7.34 -2.39
C GLN A 48 -19.75 7.02 -2.97
N ALA A 49 -18.69 7.67 -2.49
CA ALA A 49 -17.32 7.41 -2.90
C ALA A 49 -16.92 5.95 -2.63
N THR A 50 -17.31 5.39 -1.49
CA THR A 50 -17.07 3.99 -1.13
C THR A 50 -17.77 3.03 -2.11
N HIS A 51 -19.03 3.25 -2.44
CA HIS A 51 -19.72 2.41 -3.40
C HIS A 51 -19.06 2.43 -4.78
N ILE A 52 -18.69 3.61 -5.27
CA ILE A 52 -17.98 3.74 -6.55
C ILE A 52 -16.63 3.02 -6.50
N ALA A 53 -15.84 3.26 -5.46
CA ALA A 53 -14.53 2.65 -5.30
C ALA A 53 -14.61 1.12 -5.19
N VAL A 54 -15.51 0.58 -4.35
CA VAL A 54 -15.68 -0.87 -4.17
C VAL A 54 -16.14 -1.52 -5.47
N THR A 55 -17.14 -0.94 -6.15
CA THR A 55 -17.61 -1.46 -7.44
C THR A 55 -16.49 -1.49 -8.47
N TRP A 56 -15.71 -0.40 -8.57
CA TRP A 56 -14.57 -0.33 -9.48
C TRP A 56 -13.51 -1.38 -9.16
N VAL A 57 -13.15 -1.55 -7.88
CA VAL A 57 -12.17 -2.55 -7.44
C VAL A 57 -12.64 -3.96 -7.76
N VAL A 58 -13.90 -4.30 -7.44
CA VAL A 58 -14.45 -5.63 -7.73
C VAL A 58 -14.41 -5.93 -9.24
N VAL A 59 -14.85 -4.99 -10.07
CA VAL A 59 -14.85 -5.17 -11.53
C VAL A 59 -13.41 -5.29 -12.05
N SER A 60 -12.51 -4.41 -11.61
CA SER A 60 -11.11 -4.42 -12.06
C SER A 60 -10.38 -5.70 -11.67
N LEU A 61 -10.55 -6.18 -10.43
CA LEU A 61 -9.94 -7.42 -9.97
C LEU A 61 -10.52 -8.65 -10.70
N ALA A 62 -11.84 -8.68 -10.90
CA ALA A 62 -12.47 -9.76 -11.68
C ALA A 62 -11.91 -9.83 -13.11
N MET A 63 -11.77 -8.67 -13.79
CA MET A 63 -11.18 -8.60 -15.12
C MET A 63 -9.69 -8.99 -15.11
N ALA A 64 -8.92 -8.59 -14.11
CA ALA A 64 -7.52 -9.00 -13.97
C ALA A 64 -7.38 -10.53 -13.82
N VAL A 65 -8.24 -11.16 -13.01
CA VAL A 65 -8.28 -12.63 -12.87
C VAL A 65 -8.63 -13.29 -14.21
N LEU A 66 -9.63 -12.76 -14.94
CA LEU A 66 -9.99 -13.28 -16.27
C LEU A 66 -8.84 -13.17 -17.27
N VAL A 67 -8.09 -12.05 -17.28
CA VAL A 67 -6.88 -11.90 -18.11
C VAL A 67 -5.82 -12.93 -17.74
N GLY A 68 -5.61 -13.16 -16.45
CA GLY A 68 -4.67 -14.19 -15.98
C GLY A 68 -5.08 -15.60 -16.41
N LEU A 69 -6.37 -15.95 -16.26
CA LEU A 69 -6.90 -17.25 -16.67
C LEU A 69 -6.82 -17.47 -18.19
N THR A 70 -7.25 -16.49 -18.97
CA THR A 70 -7.18 -16.56 -20.44
C THR A 70 -5.72 -16.60 -20.92
N GLY A 71 -4.84 -15.79 -20.30
CA GLY A 71 -3.42 -15.83 -20.60
C GLY A 71 -2.78 -17.18 -20.28
N ARG A 72 -3.17 -17.83 -19.17
CA ARG A 72 -2.70 -19.19 -18.83
C ARG A 72 -3.13 -20.23 -19.87
N VAL A 73 -4.36 -20.14 -20.36
CA VAL A 73 -4.87 -21.04 -21.41
C VAL A 73 -4.16 -20.82 -22.73
N GLU A 74 -3.96 -19.57 -23.11
CA GLU A 74 -3.47 -19.19 -24.45
C GLU A 74 -1.93 -19.30 -24.57
N LEU A 75 -1.20 -18.88 -23.54
CA LEU A 75 0.26 -18.84 -23.52
C LEU A 75 0.88 -20.07 -22.86
N GLY A 76 0.07 -20.88 -22.18
CA GLY A 76 0.51 -22.11 -21.52
C GLY A 76 1.68 -21.88 -20.56
N ASP A 77 2.75 -22.64 -20.75
CA ASP A 77 3.96 -22.58 -19.92
C ASP A 77 5.03 -21.62 -20.46
N SER A 78 4.72 -20.81 -21.47
CA SER A 78 5.67 -19.86 -22.07
C SER A 78 6.04 -18.71 -21.11
N LEU A 79 5.13 -18.36 -20.18
CA LEU A 79 5.35 -17.33 -19.17
C LEU A 79 5.41 -17.96 -17.77
N LYS A 80 6.61 -18.10 -17.21
CA LYS A 80 6.85 -18.64 -15.86
C LYS A 80 7.62 -17.63 -14.99
N GLY A 81 7.44 -17.73 -13.67
CA GLY A 81 8.11 -16.84 -12.71
C GLY A 81 7.78 -15.36 -12.96
N SER A 82 8.76 -14.51 -12.97
CA SER A 82 8.60 -13.06 -13.18
C SER A 82 8.00 -12.71 -14.57
N ALA A 83 8.20 -13.54 -15.59
CA ALA A 83 7.59 -13.34 -16.90
C ALA A 83 6.06 -13.42 -16.87
N ALA A 84 5.46 -14.12 -15.91
CA ALA A 84 4.00 -14.19 -15.74
C ALA A 84 3.37 -12.82 -15.46
N GLU A 85 4.11 -11.87 -14.86
CA GLU A 85 3.66 -10.50 -14.63
C GLU A 85 3.44 -9.71 -15.93
N THR A 86 4.00 -10.16 -17.06
CA THR A 86 3.87 -9.51 -18.37
C THR A 86 2.69 -10.05 -19.20
N VAL A 87 1.87 -10.95 -18.65
CA VAL A 87 0.75 -11.59 -19.36
C VAL A 87 -0.17 -10.59 -20.05
N PHE A 88 -0.50 -9.49 -19.39
CA PHE A 88 -1.37 -8.45 -19.94
C PHE A 88 -0.78 -7.80 -21.21
N MET A 89 0.54 -7.55 -21.22
CA MET A 89 1.23 -6.98 -22.36
C MET A 89 1.24 -7.97 -23.55
N HIS A 90 1.53 -9.25 -23.26
CA HIS A 90 1.51 -10.30 -24.29
C HIS A 90 0.11 -10.49 -24.89
N MET A 91 -0.93 -10.52 -24.06
CA MET A 91 -2.31 -10.64 -24.53
C MET A 91 -2.73 -9.41 -25.33
N SER A 92 -2.41 -8.20 -24.86
CA SER A 92 -2.73 -6.98 -25.61
C SER A 92 -2.05 -6.94 -26.98
N GLY A 93 -0.76 -7.30 -27.07
CA GLY A 93 -0.03 -7.36 -28.33
C GLY A 93 -0.52 -8.44 -29.29
N ARG A 94 -1.12 -9.52 -28.78
CA ARG A 94 -1.64 -10.63 -29.60
C ARG A 94 -3.02 -10.35 -30.18
N TYR A 95 -3.91 -9.73 -29.42
CA TYR A 95 -5.32 -9.56 -29.81
C TYR A 95 -5.65 -8.20 -30.39
N PHE A 96 -4.82 -7.18 -30.16
CA PHE A 96 -5.07 -5.84 -30.68
C PHE A 96 -4.05 -5.45 -31.73
N HIS A 97 -4.48 -4.59 -32.66
CA HIS A 97 -3.56 -3.95 -33.60
C HIS A 97 -2.45 -3.22 -32.83
N PRO A 98 -1.18 -3.23 -33.29
CA PRO A 98 -0.04 -2.63 -32.57
C PRO A 98 -0.28 -1.22 -32.07
N PHE A 99 -1.02 -0.40 -32.79
CA PHE A 99 -1.39 0.96 -32.38
C PHE A 99 -2.27 0.95 -31.12
N ILE A 100 -3.29 0.08 -31.08
CA ILE A 100 -4.21 -0.04 -29.93
C ILE A 100 -3.46 -0.66 -28.73
N ALA A 101 -2.66 -1.68 -28.95
CA ALA A 101 -1.82 -2.27 -27.92
C ALA A 101 -0.85 -1.23 -27.32
N GLY A 102 -0.29 -0.34 -28.15
CA GLY A 102 0.53 0.77 -27.72
C GLY A 102 -0.22 1.77 -26.83
N ILE A 103 -1.46 2.13 -27.19
CA ILE A 103 -2.32 3.00 -26.35
C ILE A 103 -2.60 2.35 -24.99
N ILE A 104 -2.97 1.07 -24.97
CA ILE A 104 -3.24 0.31 -23.75
C ILE A 104 -1.99 0.30 -22.85
N THR A 105 -0.82 0.02 -23.42
CA THR A 105 0.46 -0.01 -22.69
C THR A 105 0.85 1.39 -22.19
N SER A 106 0.60 2.44 -22.99
CA SER A 106 0.89 3.83 -22.56
C SER A 106 0.05 4.29 -21.38
N GLY A 107 -1.16 3.75 -21.20
CA GLY A 107 -1.99 4.00 -20.02
C GLY A 107 -1.34 3.53 -18.72
N ILE A 108 -0.58 2.42 -18.78
CA ILE A 108 0.21 1.92 -17.62
C ILE A 108 1.33 2.91 -17.28
N LEU A 109 2.03 3.44 -18.28
CA LEU A 109 3.10 4.43 -18.11
C LEU A 109 2.57 5.73 -17.47
N GLY A 110 1.38 6.20 -17.87
CA GLY A 110 0.75 7.38 -17.27
C GLY A 110 0.42 7.21 -15.78
N THR A 111 0.11 6.00 -15.34
CA THR A 111 -0.06 5.70 -13.90
C THR A 111 1.28 5.78 -13.16
N SER A 112 2.37 5.32 -13.77
CA SER A 112 3.72 5.40 -13.20
C SER A 112 4.17 6.85 -13.02
N ASP A 113 3.91 7.73 -13.98
CA ASP A 113 4.22 9.17 -13.89
C ASP A 113 3.54 9.82 -12.68
N SER A 114 2.27 9.49 -12.44
CA SER A 114 1.53 10.00 -11.29
C SER A 114 2.15 9.54 -9.97
N GLN A 115 2.59 8.30 -9.86
CA GLN A 115 3.24 7.78 -8.66
C GLN A 115 4.61 8.42 -8.42
N LEU A 116 5.41 8.61 -9.47
CA LEU A 116 6.70 9.32 -9.40
C LEU A 116 6.52 10.76 -8.92
N LEU A 117 5.51 11.46 -9.45
CA LEU A 117 5.22 12.83 -9.06
C LEU A 117 4.80 12.92 -7.58
N VAL A 118 3.95 12.01 -7.12
CA VAL A 118 3.53 11.96 -5.70
C VAL A 118 4.73 11.68 -4.80
N ALA A 119 5.55 10.68 -5.11
CA ALA A 119 6.74 10.34 -4.32
C ALA A 119 7.72 11.53 -4.25
N ALA A 120 8.02 12.17 -5.38
CA ALA A 120 8.90 13.33 -5.44
C ALA A 120 8.34 14.56 -4.71
N SER A 121 7.03 14.78 -4.80
CA SER A 121 6.34 15.87 -4.09
C SER A 121 6.37 15.66 -2.59
N SER A 122 6.08 14.46 -2.10
CA SER A 122 6.14 14.13 -0.68
C SER A 122 7.57 14.32 -0.13
N PHE A 123 8.59 13.84 -0.84
CA PHE A 123 9.97 14.08 -0.43
C PHE A 123 10.28 15.58 -0.33
N THR A 124 9.84 16.35 -1.32
CA THR A 124 10.14 17.78 -1.40
C THR A 124 9.43 18.57 -0.31
N THR A 125 8.15 18.28 -0.05
CA THR A 125 7.33 19.03 0.92
C THR A 125 7.56 18.57 2.35
N ASP A 126 7.62 17.25 2.57
CA ASP A 126 7.59 16.68 3.91
C ASP A 126 8.99 16.47 4.48
N PHE A 127 9.97 16.20 3.62
CA PHE A 127 11.35 15.99 4.04
C PHE A 127 12.20 17.24 3.79
N TYR A 128 12.37 17.67 2.52
CA TYR A 128 13.29 18.75 2.19
C TYR A 128 12.88 20.08 2.84
N LYS A 129 11.62 20.50 2.65
CA LYS A 129 11.14 21.79 3.18
C LYS A 129 11.09 21.82 4.69
N ILE A 130 10.73 20.71 5.35
CA ILE A 130 10.56 20.68 6.82
C ILE A 130 11.90 20.50 7.52
N LEU A 131 12.76 19.59 7.04
CA LEU A 131 13.99 19.20 7.74
C LEU A 131 15.24 19.93 7.25
N ILE A 132 15.32 20.23 5.94
CA ILE A 132 16.55 20.77 5.35
C ILE A 132 16.45 22.30 5.16
N HIS A 133 15.41 22.79 4.48
CA HIS A 133 15.31 24.22 4.15
C HIS A 133 13.90 24.77 4.35
N LYS A 134 13.57 25.16 5.58
CA LYS A 134 12.24 25.68 5.98
C LYS A 134 11.78 26.91 5.22
N LYS A 135 12.71 27.71 4.67
CA LYS A 135 12.43 28.95 3.92
C LYS A 135 12.60 28.75 2.40
N ALA A 136 12.58 27.52 1.90
CA ALA A 136 12.75 27.22 0.48
C ALA A 136 11.71 27.97 -0.37
N THR A 137 12.16 28.57 -1.46
CA THR A 137 11.30 29.25 -2.42
C THR A 137 10.51 28.27 -3.29
N ALA A 138 9.41 28.70 -3.88
CA ALA A 138 8.63 27.86 -4.79
C ALA A 138 9.46 27.32 -5.97
N LYS A 139 10.38 28.13 -6.51
CA LYS A 139 11.27 27.70 -7.61
C LYS A 139 12.24 26.61 -7.16
N GLU A 140 12.78 26.73 -5.95
CA GLU A 140 13.66 25.73 -5.35
C GLU A 140 12.94 24.42 -5.10
N LEU A 141 11.72 24.44 -4.55
CA LEU A 141 10.91 23.25 -4.33
C LEU A 141 10.59 22.52 -5.64
N VAL A 142 10.26 23.26 -6.71
CA VAL A 142 10.05 22.67 -8.04
C VAL A 142 11.33 22.02 -8.57
N MET A 143 12.48 22.67 -8.38
CA MET A 143 13.76 22.09 -8.81
C MET A 143 14.09 20.81 -8.03
N VAL A 144 13.95 20.82 -6.70
CA VAL A 144 14.16 19.63 -5.85
C VAL A 144 13.20 18.51 -6.26
N SER A 145 11.92 18.81 -6.51
CA SER A 145 10.96 17.80 -6.97
C SER A 145 11.36 17.17 -8.31
N ARG A 146 11.85 17.95 -9.27
CA ARG A 146 12.37 17.42 -10.56
C ARG A 146 13.59 16.52 -10.37
N ILE A 147 14.52 16.92 -9.50
CA ILE A 147 15.69 16.08 -9.18
C ILE A 147 15.23 14.78 -8.53
N MET A 148 14.26 14.84 -7.62
CA MET A 148 13.74 13.64 -6.94
C MET A 148 13.01 12.70 -7.90
N ILE A 149 12.29 13.23 -8.91
CA ILE A 149 11.70 12.38 -9.96
C ILE A 149 12.81 11.58 -10.66
N VAL A 150 13.89 12.24 -11.07
CA VAL A 150 15.02 11.55 -11.71
C VAL A 150 15.67 10.52 -10.79
N VAL A 151 15.90 10.87 -9.53
CA VAL A 151 16.50 9.95 -8.54
C VAL A 151 15.60 8.71 -8.34
N VAL A 152 14.30 8.89 -8.12
CA VAL A 152 13.36 7.77 -7.94
C VAL A 152 13.27 6.94 -9.21
N SER A 153 13.25 7.57 -10.39
CA SER A 153 13.22 6.84 -11.67
C SER A 153 14.47 5.98 -11.88
N VAL A 154 15.64 6.52 -11.55
CA VAL A 154 16.93 5.77 -11.65
C VAL A 154 16.95 4.61 -10.66
N LEU A 155 16.51 4.83 -9.42
CA LEU A 155 16.42 3.76 -8.42
C LEU A 155 15.43 2.66 -8.86
N SER A 156 14.27 3.05 -9.40
CA SER A 156 13.29 2.10 -9.95
C SER A 156 13.86 1.31 -11.13
N LEU A 157 14.61 1.98 -12.01
CA LEU A 157 15.29 1.31 -13.12
C LEU A 157 16.33 0.29 -12.64
N ILE A 158 17.15 0.65 -11.64
CA ILE A 158 18.14 -0.27 -11.06
C ILE A 158 17.45 -1.52 -10.48
N LEU A 159 16.33 -1.34 -9.76
CA LEU A 159 15.55 -2.46 -9.22
C LEU A 159 14.94 -3.32 -10.33
N ALA A 160 14.53 -2.71 -11.44
CA ALA A 160 13.96 -3.41 -12.58
C ALA A 160 14.99 -4.18 -13.44
N LEU A 161 16.29 -3.92 -13.26
CA LEU A 161 17.35 -4.64 -13.99
C LEU A 161 17.59 -6.06 -13.46
N ASP A 162 17.08 -6.41 -12.28
CA ASP A 162 17.17 -7.78 -11.78
C ASP A 162 16.08 -8.66 -12.44
N PRO A 163 16.46 -9.61 -13.32
CA PRO A 163 15.49 -10.44 -14.03
C PRO A 163 14.72 -11.40 -13.12
N ASN A 164 15.21 -11.66 -11.91
CA ASN A 164 14.57 -12.54 -10.93
C ASN A 164 13.68 -11.75 -9.96
N SER A 165 13.68 -10.45 -10.03
CA SER A 165 12.87 -9.58 -9.19
C SER A 165 11.41 -9.64 -9.61
N MET A 166 10.57 -10.22 -8.77
CA MET A 166 9.11 -10.14 -8.95
C MET A 166 8.60 -8.83 -8.37
N ILE A 167 7.93 -8.03 -9.18
CA ILE A 167 7.33 -6.75 -8.77
C ILE A 167 6.41 -6.96 -7.57
N LEU A 168 5.60 -8.02 -7.60
CA LEU A 168 4.71 -8.38 -6.50
C LEU A 168 5.46 -8.56 -5.16
N THR A 169 6.66 -9.15 -5.19
CA THR A 169 7.47 -9.34 -3.97
C THR A 169 7.97 -8.02 -3.39
N ILE A 170 8.44 -7.10 -4.25
CA ILE A 170 8.89 -5.77 -3.82
C ILE A 170 7.71 -4.96 -3.25
N VAL A 171 6.58 -4.98 -3.98
CA VAL A 171 5.36 -4.28 -3.56
C VAL A 171 4.83 -4.85 -2.26
N SER A 172 4.79 -6.18 -2.10
CA SER A 172 4.28 -6.81 -0.87
C SER A 172 5.12 -6.43 0.36
N TYR A 173 6.43 -6.35 0.20
CA TYR A 173 7.32 -5.95 1.30
C TYR A 173 7.10 -4.50 1.74
N ALA A 174 7.04 -3.56 0.78
CA ALA A 174 6.71 -2.16 1.07
C ALA A 174 5.30 -2.03 1.66
N TRP A 175 4.34 -2.79 1.11
CA TRP A 175 2.96 -2.85 1.58
C TRP A 175 2.86 -3.30 3.03
N ALA A 176 3.62 -4.34 3.40
CA ALA A 176 3.70 -4.82 4.77
C ALA A 176 4.32 -3.77 5.70
N GLY A 177 5.38 -3.10 5.27
CA GLY A 177 6.05 -2.05 6.06
C GLY A 177 5.10 -0.90 6.42
N PHE A 178 4.44 -0.31 5.44
CA PHE A 178 3.47 0.77 5.68
C PHE A 178 2.23 0.26 6.42
N GLY A 179 1.68 -0.89 6.03
CA GLY A 179 0.51 -1.48 6.66
C GLY A 179 0.71 -1.76 8.13
N SER A 180 1.87 -2.31 8.51
CA SER A 180 2.19 -2.63 9.91
C SER A 180 2.54 -1.40 10.75
N ALA A 181 3.22 -0.41 10.14
CA ALA A 181 3.61 0.79 10.86
C ALA A 181 2.42 1.74 11.11
N PHE A 182 1.59 1.95 10.10
CA PHE A 182 0.54 2.97 10.15
C PHE A 182 -0.88 2.41 10.29
N GLY A 183 -1.14 1.17 9.86
CA GLY A 183 -2.48 0.58 9.90
C GLY A 183 -3.10 0.54 11.29
N PRO A 184 -2.46 -0.07 12.29
CA PRO A 184 -2.93 -0.10 13.66
C PRO A 184 -3.10 1.30 14.26
N LEU A 185 -2.18 2.22 13.93
CA LEU A 185 -2.24 3.61 14.37
C LEU A 185 -3.50 4.30 13.84
N VAL A 186 -3.80 4.19 12.55
CA VAL A 186 -4.98 4.79 11.95
C VAL A 186 -6.25 4.22 12.56
N ILE A 187 -6.34 2.89 12.69
CA ILE A 187 -7.51 2.25 13.30
C ILE A 187 -7.71 2.73 14.73
N LEU A 188 -6.68 2.67 15.56
CA LEU A 188 -6.81 3.06 16.96
C LEU A 188 -7.04 4.57 17.13
N SER A 189 -6.52 5.42 16.25
CA SER A 189 -6.80 6.85 16.27
C SER A 189 -8.28 7.18 16.04
N LEU A 190 -8.98 6.35 15.23
CA LEU A 190 -10.38 6.54 14.91
C LEU A 190 -11.33 5.89 15.93
N TYR A 191 -10.92 4.81 16.60
CA TYR A 191 -11.82 4.00 17.43
C TYR A 191 -11.44 3.95 18.90
N TRP A 192 -10.27 4.48 19.28
CA TRP A 192 -9.81 4.38 20.67
C TRP A 192 -9.33 5.73 21.23
N ARG A 193 -10.21 6.39 21.99
CA ARG A 193 -10.02 7.71 22.61
C ARG A 193 -8.77 7.81 23.52
N ARG A 194 -8.29 6.68 24.06
CA ARG A 194 -7.16 6.63 25.02
C ARG A 194 -5.78 6.59 24.35
N MET A 195 -5.70 6.52 23.02
CA MET A 195 -4.42 6.49 22.31
C MET A 195 -3.58 7.74 22.57
N THR A 196 -2.27 7.54 22.86
CA THR A 196 -1.33 8.62 23.12
C THR A 196 -0.31 8.76 21.98
N THR A 197 0.32 9.94 21.89
CA THR A 197 1.39 10.19 20.89
C THR A 197 2.56 9.22 21.05
N LYS A 198 2.94 8.88 22.29
CA LYS A 198 4.01 7.90 22.53
C LYS A 198 3.60 6.49 22.12
N GLY A 199 2.34 6.12 22.38
CA GLY A 199 1.79 4.86 21.89
C GLY A 199 1.82 4.77 20.36
N ALA A 200 1.38 5.82 19.69
CA ALA A 200 1.44 5.92 18.24
C ALA A 200 2.87 5.74 17.69
N LEU A 201 3.84 6.45 18.28
CA LEU A 201 5.25 6.33 17.89
C LEU A 201 5.80 4.91 18.15
N ALA A 202 5.47 4.31 19.28
CA ALA A 202 5.87 2.94 19.59
C ALA A 202 5.30 1.95 18.56
N GLY A 203 4.05 2.11 18.16
CA GLY A 203 3.44 1.29 17.11
C GLY A 203 4.15 1.38 15.76
N ILE A 204 4.48 2.60 15.32
CA ILE A 204 5.23 2.80 14.08
C ILE A 204 6.58 2.09 14.13
N ILE A 205 7.33 2.28 15.22
CA ILE A 205 8.67 1.67 15.37
C ILE A 205 8.56 0.16 15.44
N VAL A 206 7.69 -0.38 16.28
CA VAL A 206 7.54 -1.83 16.47
C VAL A 206 7.01 -2.47 15.19
N GLY A 207 5.98 -1.90 14.55
CA GLY A 207 5.41 -2.44 13.33
C GLY A 207 6.42 -2.49 12.19
N GLY A 208 7.10 -1.37 11.91
CA GLY A 208 8.13 -1.31 10.87
C GLY A 208 9.32 -2.23 11.16
N SER A 209 9.84 -2.22 12.39
CA SER A 209 10.95 -3.10 12.78
C SER A 209 10.58 -4.58 12.71
N THR A 210 9.35 -4.94 13.08
CA THR A 210 8.88 -6.33 13.01
C THR A 210 8.89 -6.84 11.57
N VAL A 211 8.43 -6.03 10.60
CA VAL A 211 8.44 -6.43 9.20
C VAL A 211 9.87 -6.69 8.71
N LEU A 212 10.82 -5.81 9.06
CA LEU A 212 12.24 -5.99 8.73
C LEU A 212 12.82 -7.26 9.35
N ILE A 213 12.59 -7.49 10.64
CA ILE A 213 13.07 -8.65 11.37
C ILE A 213 12.42 -9.93 10.82
N TRP A 214 11.10 -9.92 10.64
CA TRP A 214 10.37 -11.10 10.18
C TRP A 214 10.83 -11.56 8.80
N LYS A 215 10.98 -10.64 7.87
CA LYS A 215 11.45 -10.93 6.51
C LYS A 215 12.83 -11.58 6.49
N ASN A 216 13.74 -11.13 7.35
CA ASN A 216 15.12 -11.61 7.34
C ASN A 216 15.34 -12.87 8.17
N PHE A 217 14.61 -13.06 9.27
CA PHE A 217 14.88 -14.13 10.23
C PHE A 217 13.78 -15.20 10.29
N PHE A 218 12.55 -14.88 9.89
CA PHE A 218 11.39 -15.76 10.01
C PHE A 218 10.69 -16.05 8.68
N ALA A 219 11.33 -15.76 7.55
CA ALA A 219 10.79 -16.02 6.21
C ALA A 219 10.44 -17.52 5.99
N SER A 220 11.17 -18.43 6.65
CA SER A 220 10.92 -19.89 6.58
C SER A 220 9.56 -20.32 7.12
N THR A 221 8.89 -19.47 7.91
CA THR A 221 7.54 -19.78 8.44
C THR A 221 6.45 -19.75 7.37
N GLY A 222 6.72 -19.14 6.21
CA GLY A 222 5.72 -18.91 5.16
C GLY A 222 4.62 -17.92 5.53
N LEU A 223 4.69 -17.31 6.73
CA LEU A 223 3.72 -16.31 7.17
C LEU A 223 4.13 -14.92 6.67
N TYR A 224 3.19 -14.23 6.02
CA TYR A 224 3.41 -12.89 5.50
C TYR A 224 3.70 -11.90 6.62
N GLU A 225 4.80 -11.17 6.50
CA GLU A 225 5.36 -10.29 7.54
C GLU A 225 4.41 -9.18 8.02
N ILE A 226 3.38 -8.84 7.25
CA ILE A 226 2.38 -7.86 7.66
C ILE A 226 1.60 -8.31 8.90
N ILE A 227 1.34 -9.61 9.02
CA ILE A 227 0.49 -10.15 10.09
C ILE A 227 1.15 -9.96 11.46
N PRO A 228 2.36 -10.50 11.71
CA PRO A 228 3.04 -10.25 12.97
C PRO A 228 3.35 -8.77 13.17
N GLY A 229 3.73 -8.04 12.12
CA GLY A 229 3.98 -6.60 12.20
C GLY A 229 2.76 -5.81 12.66
N PHE A 230 1.59 -6.09 12.09
CA PHE A 230 0.34 -5.42 12.43
C PHE A 230 -0.10 -5.73 13.87
N ILE A 231 -0.04 -6.99 14.28
CA ILE A 231 -0.44 -7.43 15.63
C ILE A 231 0.48 -6.83 16.69
N LEU A 232 1.80 -6.89 16.48
CA LEU A 232 2.76 -6.35 17.44
C LEU A 232 2.72 -4.81 17.50
N SER A 233 2.49 -4.14 16.38
CA SER A 233 2.25 -2.68 16.36
C SER A 233 1.01 -2.32 17.18
N LEU A 234 -0.10 -3.01 16.94
CA LEU A 234 -1.34 -2.79 17.69
C LEU A 234 -1.13 -3.00 19.20
N ALA A 235 -0.47 -4.09 19.58
CA ALA A 235 -0.14 -4.37 20.98
C ALA A 235 0.77 -3.28 21.58
N ALA A 236 1.79 -2.83 20.86
CA ALA A 236 2.69 -1.77 21.30
C ALA A 236 1.95 -0.45 21.52
N ILE A 237 1.06 -0.05 20.61
CA ILE A 237 0.24 1.15 20.77
C ILE A 237 -0.60 1.05 22.06
N VAL A 238 -1.29 -0.08 22.24
CA VAL A 238 -2.18 -0.28 23.40
C VAL A 238 -1.38 -0.26 24.69
N VAL A 239 -0.32 -1.06 24.79
CA VAL A 239 0.48 -1.17 26.01
C VAL A 239 1.11 0.17 26.38
N VAL A 240 1.78 0.83 25.44
CA VAL A 240 2.46 2.10 25.70
C VAL A 240 1.45 3.20 26.03
N SER A 241 0.31 3.26 25.35
CA SER A 241 -0.73 4.25 25.66
C SER A 241 -1.35 4.03 27.04
N LEU A 242 -1.52 2.78 27.50
CA LEU A 242 -2.05 2.48 28.84
C LEU A 242 -1.05 2.83 29.93
N LEU A 243 0.24 2.68 29.67
CA LEU A 243 1.32 3.02 30.60
C LEU A 243 1.66 4.52 30.63
N ASP A 244 1.31 5.24 29.58
CA ASP A 244 1.53 6.69 29.49
C ASP A 244 0.43 7.49 30.24
N ARG A 245 0.69 8.77 30.44
CA ARG A 245 -0.33 9.71 30.97
C ARG A 245 -1.51 9.80 30.01
N GLU A 246 -2.65 10.24 30.51
CA GLU A 246 -3.82 10.47 29.65
C GLU A 246 -3.52 11.45 28.53
N PRO A 247 -4.13 11.23 27.35
CA PRO A 247 -3.96 12.16 26.22
C PRO A 247 -4.35 13.59 26.64
N PRO A 248 -3.70 14.62 26.10
CA PRO A 248 -4.10 16.01 26.32
C PRO A 248 -5.57 16.23 25.98
N LYS A 249 -6.25 17.09 26.74
CA LYS A 249 -7.69 17.40 26.54
C LYS A 249 -7.98 17.81 25.09
N GLU A 250 -7.11 18.59 24.49
CA GLU A 250 -7.24 19.01 23.10
C GLU A 250 -7.40 17.83 22.13
N MET A 251 -6.61 16.76 22.28
CA MET A 251 -6.73 15.55 21.46
C MET A 251 -8.04 14.81 21.72
N THR A 252 -8.47 14.70 22.97
CA THR A 252 -9.71 14.03 23.32
C THR A 252 -10.95 14.83 22.88
N ASP A 253 -10.88 16.15 22.92
CA ASP A 253 -11.96 17.04 22.48
C ASP A 253 -12.14 16.94 20.95
N HIS A 254 -11.05 16.91 20.18
CA HIS A 254 -11.12 16.67 18.73
C HIS A 254 -11.71 15.30 18.39
N TYR A 255 -11.35 14.25 19.14
CA TYR A 255 -11.93 12.93 18.98
C TYR A 255 -13.45 12.94 19.24
N ASP A 256 -13.86 13.53 20.36
CA ASP A 256 -15.27 13.62 20.77
C ASP A 256 -16.08 14.45 19.77
N GLU A 257 -15.52 15.53 19.21
CA GLU A 257 -16.14 16.35 18.17
C GLU A 257 -16.34 15.55 16.88
N ALA A 258 -15.32 14.80 16.44
CA ALA A 258 -15.42 13.93 15.26
C ALA A 258 -16.51 12.87 15.44
N VAL A 259 -16.59 12.21 16.58
CA VAL A 259 -17.61 11.21 16.90
C VAL A 259 -19.01 11.84 16.89
N ARG A 260 -19.20 13.02 17.50
CA ARG A 260 -20.49 13.74 17.49
C ARG A 260 -20.93 14.13 16.09
N THR A 261 -20.01 14.57 15.25
CA THR A 261 -20.29 14.94 13.88
C THR A 261 -20.83 13.73 13.08
N LEU A 262 -20.18 12.57 13.26
CA LEU A 262 -20.61 11.32 12.61
C LEU A 262 -21.96 10.80 13.09
N GLN A 263 -22.30 11.04 14.36
CA GLN A 263 -23.60 10.62 14.93
C GLN A 263 -24.77 11.52 14.47
N ASN A 264 -24.51 12.75 14.08
CA ASN A 264 -25.50 13.73 13.63
C ASN A 264 -25.74 13.73 12.11
N GLU A 265 -24.98 12.91 11.35
CA GLU A 265 -25.13 12.71 9.89
C GLU A 265 -25.82 11.40 9.53
#